data_d8cfdc988147debe48ab9acc8ede6f67
#
_entry.id   d8cfdc988147debe48ab9acc8ede6f67
#
_cell.length_a   1.000
_cell.length_b   1.000
_cell.length_c   1.000
_cell.angle_alpha   90.00
_cell.angle_beta   90.00
_cell.angle_gamma   90.00
#
_symmetry.space_group_name_H-M   'P 1'
#
loop_
_entity.id
_entity.type
_entity.pdbx_description
1 polymer ?
#
loop_
_entity_poly.entity_id
_entity_poly.type
_entity_poly.pdbx_seq_one_letter_code
_entity_poly.pdbx_strand_id
1 'polypeptide(L)'
;MGSDASRVATFDHVTVAVFDLDEAIQFFGILGFEVIKNVRISGATMDAYMGIPGMEADHVTLAVPEADPHQEVQLLHFDKPAKLVDRSSGNLAGTGFNHICFRVDDLDATVAEFESAGFPTRNQSMDFHDRKLVFLIGPANTVVELAQWH
;
A
#
# COMPACT_ATOMS: atom_id res chain seq x y z
N MET A 1 -35.12 4.91 -18.05
CA MET A 1 -34.11 3.86 -17.98
C MET A 1 -32.83 4.42 -17.37
N GLY A 2 -32.49 4.01 -16.17
CA GLY A 2 -31.25 4.39 -15.54
C GLY A 2 -30.06 3.83 -16.34
N SER A 3 -29.05 4.62 -16.60
CA SER A 3 -27.79 4.07 -17.08
C SER A 3 -27.20 3.22 -15.94
N ASP A 4 -26.92 1.95 -16.19
CA ASP A 4 -26.21 1.08 -15.26
C ASP A 4 -24.70 1.45 -15.16
N ALA A 5 -24.37 2.69 -15.50
CA ALA A 5 -23.01 3.17 -15.41
C ALA A 5 -22.58 3.22 -13.95
N SER A 6 -21.50 2.52 -13.62
CA SER A 6 -20.85 2.63 -12.32
C SER A 6 -20.51 4.09 -12.03
N ARG A 7 -20.74 4.53 -10.77
CA ARG A 7 -20.31 5.84 -10.31
C ARG A 7 -18.81 5.91 -10.09
N VAL A 8 -18.16 4.76 -9.91
CA VAL A 8 -16.72 4.65 -9.80
C VAL A 8 -16.15 4.55 -11.21
N ALA A 9 -15.33 5.53 -11.60
CA ALA A 9 -14.64 5.51 -12.88
C ALA A 9 -13.50 4.48 -12.85
N THR A 10 -12.67 4.52 -11.80
CA THR A 10 -11.59 3.57 -11.56
C THR A 10 -11.18 3.63 -10.10
N PHE A 11 -10.44 2.63 -9.64
CA PHE A 11 -9.73 2.70 -8.37
C PHE A 11 -8.62 3.74 -8.49
N ASP A 12 -8.54 4.68 -7.54
CA ASP A 12 -7.55 5.76 -7.60
C ASP A 12 -6.25 5.36 -6.91
N HIS A 13 -6.27 5.21 -5.60
CA HIS A 13 -5.07 4.87 -4.83
C HIS A 13 -5.38 4.28 -3.47
N VAL A 14 -4.37 3.68 -2.87
CA VAL A 14 -4.32 3.36 -1.44
C VAL A 14 -3.25 4.21 -0.80
N THR A 15 -3.50 4.70 0.42
CA THR A 15 -2.53 5.47 1.18
C THR A 15 -2.10 4.69 2.42
N VAL A 16 -0.79 4.61 2.63
CA VAL A 16 -0.18 3.96 3.78
C VAL A 16 0.63 5.01 4.55
N ALA A 17 0.31 5.19 5.83
CA ALA A 17 1.13 5.99 6.73
C ALA A 17 2.28 5.13 7.26
N VAL A 18 3.51 5.60 7.15
CA VAL A 18 4.71 4.80 7.38
C VAL A 18 5.66 5.43 8.40
N PHE A 19 6.44 4.60 9.09
CA PHE A 19 7.52 5.05 9.98
C PHE A 19 8.79 5.36 9.21
N ASP A 20 9.13 4.56 8.22
CA ASP A 20 10.34 4.64 7.42
C ASP A 20 9.94 4.77 5.95
N LEU A 21 10.15 5.96 5.41
CA LEU A 21 9.75 6.27 4.04
C LEU A 21 10.60 5.51 3.01
N ASP A 22 11.91 5.43 3.23
CA ASP A 22 12.81 4.75 2.30
C ASP A 22 12.53 3.25 2.25
N GLU A 23 12.28 2.62 3.40
CA GLU A 23 11.88 1.22 3.47
C GLU A 23 10.57 0.96 2.71
N ALA A 24 9.58 1.83 2.87
CA ALA A 24 8.31 1.72 2.17
C ALA A 24 8.47 1.87 0.65
N ILE A 25 9.28 2.81 0.21
CA ILE A 25 9.61 3.00 -1.22
C ILE A 25 10.29 1.76 -1.78
N GLN A 26 11.24 1.19 -1.05
CA GLN A 26 11.91 -0.04 -1.45
C GLN A 26 10.92 -1.21 -1.55
N PHE A 27 10.04 -1.36 -0.57
CA PHE A 27 9.03 -2.43 -0.54
C PHE A 27 8.14 -2.40 -1.79
N PHE A 28 7.51 -1.27 -2.06
CA PHE A 28 6.65 -1.12 -3.23
C PHE A 28 7.43 -1.11 -4.55
N GLY A 29 8.69 -0.70 -4.51
CA GLY A 29 9.60 -0.75 -5.67
C GLY A 29 9.79 -2.17 -6.22
N ILE A 30 9.79 -3.19 -5.37
CA ILE A 30 9.88 -4.60 -5.78
C ILE A 30 8.69 -4.99 -6.65
N LEU A 31 7.51 -4.41 -6.41
CA LEU A 31 6.31 -4.62 -7.23
C LEU A 31 6.28 -3.77 -8.51
N GLY A 32 7.30 -2.94 -8.74
CA GLY A 32 7.39 -2.09 -9.91
C GLY A 32 6.88 -0.67 -9.72
N PHE A 33 6.51 -0.28 -8.50
CA PHE A 33 6.12 1.10 -8.21
C PHE A 33 7.35 2.01 -8.15
N GLU A 34 7.25 3.16 -8.78
CA GLU A 34 8.29 4.19 -8.80
C GLU A 34 7.74 5.50 -8.25
N VAL A 35 8.59 6.27 -7.58
CA VAL A 35 8.22 7.61 -7.09
C VAL A 35 7.98 8.54 -8.27
N ILE A 36 6.77 9.06 -8.37
CA ILE A 36 6.39 10.05 -9.40
C ILE A 36 6.20 11.44 -8.81
N LYS A 37 6.02 11.57 -7.51
CA LYS A 37 5.81 12.85 -6.84
C LYS A 37 6.19 12.75 -5.37
N ASN A 38 6.86 13.77 -4.87
CA ASN A 38 7.18 13.91 -3.45
C ASN A 38 6.94 15.36 -3.05
N VAL A 39 5.97 15.60 -2.18
CA VAL A 39 5.62 16.94 -1.72
C VAL A 39 5.49 16.99 -0.20
N ARG A 40 5.85 18.13 0.37
CA ARG A 40 5.58 18.43 1.76
C ARG A 40 4.16 18.99 1.88
N ILE A 41 3.36 18.41 2.77
CA ILE A 41 2.00 18.88 3.05
C ILE A 41 1.93 19.47 4.45
N SER A 42 1.33 20.67 4.54
CA SER A 42 1.13 21.40 5.77
C SER A 42 0.18 22.58 5.53
N GLY A 43 -0.19 23.30 6.59
CA GLY A 43 -0.96 24.51 6.52
C GLY A 43 -2.45 24.33 6.75
N ALA A 44 -3.16 25.46 6.86
CA ALA A 44 -4.56 25.49 7.30
C ALA A 44 -5.51 24.66 6.43
N THR A 45 -5.31 24.65 5.12
CA THR A 45 -6.14 23.86 4.20
C THR A 45 -5.98 22.36 4.43
N MET A 46 -4.74 21.91 4.60
CA MET A 46 -4.46 20.50 4.87
C MET A 46 -4.95 20.08 6.25
N ASP A 47 -4.75 20.94 7.26
CA ASP A 47 -5.26 20.70 8.61
C ASP A 47 -6.77 20.48 8.61
N ALA A 48 -7.49 21.35 7.90
CA ALA A 48 -8.95 21.27 7.79
C ALA A 48 -9.39 20.01 7.02
N TYR A 49 -8.70 19.69 5.93
CA TYR A 49 -9.02 18.52 5.10
C TYR A 49 -8.81 17.20 5.84
N MET A 50 -7.68 17.06 6.52
CA MET A 50 -7.33 15.85 7.27
C MET A 50 -7.97 15.80 8.66
N GLY A 51 -8.43 16.91 9.19
CA GLY A 51 -8.92 17.00 10.56
C GLY A 51 -7.80 16.89 11.59
N ILE A 52 -6.57 17.28 11.24
CA ILE A 52 -5.38 17.19 12.10
C ILE A 52 -4.74 18.56 12.21
N PRO A 53 -5.03 19.32 13.28
CA PRO A 53 -4.46 20.67 13.44
C PRO A 53 -2.92 20.64 13.50
N GLY A 54 -2.29 21.53 12.73
CA GLY A 54 -0.84 21.70 12.75
C GLY A 54 -0.05 20.57 12.10
N MET A 55 -0.69 19.76 11.24
CA MET A 55 -0.01 18.62 10.62
C MET A 55 1.11 19.05 9.67
N GLU A 56 2.16 18.23 9.67
CA GLU A 56 3.26 18.32 8.71
C GLU A 56 3.66 16.90 8.31
N ALA A 57 3.69 16.63 7.03
CA ALA A 57 4.04 15.31 6.52
C ALA A 57 4.69 15.39 5.14
N ASP A 58 5.48 14.39 4.82
CA ASP A 58 5.86 14.09 3.46
C ASP A 58 4.74 13.25 2.81
N HIS A 59 4.37 13.61 1.60
CA HIS A 59 3.40 12.89 0.80
C HIS A 59 4.08 12.43 -0.48
N VAL A 60 4.24 11.12 -0.61
CA VAL A 60 4.95 10.50 -1.72
C VAL A 60 3.97 9.68 -2.54
N THR A 61 3.90 9.94 -3.82
CA THR A 61 3.08 9.17 -4.76
C THR A 61 3.97 8.23 -5.54
N LEU A 62 3.60 6.96 -5.55
CA LEU A 62 4.23 5.89 -6.30
C LEU A 62 3.26 5.38 -7.35
N ALA A 63 3.76 5.08 -8.55
CA ALA A 63 2.97 4.48 -9.61
C ALA A 63 3.78 3.45 -10.38
N VAL A 64 3.08 2.50 -10.99
CA VAL A 64 3.69 1.56 -11.94
C VAL A 64 3.76 2.27 -13.30
N PRO A 65 4.97 2.48 -13.87
CA PRO A 65 5.09 3.16 -15.14
C PRO A 65 4.26 2.49 -16.24
N GLU A 66 3.57 3.30 -17.03
CA GLU A 66 2.79 2.85 -18.19
C GLU A 66 1.67 1.85 -17.89
N ALA A 67 1.33 1.64 -16.61
CA ALA A 67 0.21 0.76 -16.25
C ALA A 67 -1.13 1.36 -16.74
N ASP A 68 -1.96 0.50 -17.32
CA ASP A 68 -3.31 0.85 -17.75
C ASP A 68 -4.29 -0.24 -17.27
N PRO A 69 -5.22 0.08 -16.35
CA PRO A 69 -5.41 1.39 -15.73
C PRO A 69 -4.24 1.81 -14.84
N HIS A 70 -4.13 3.13 -14.61
CA HIS A 70 -3.12 3.69 -13.71
C HIS A 70 -3.24 3.11 -12.31
N GLN A 71 -2.12 2.68 -11.73
CA GLN A 71 -2.04 2.11 -10.39
C GLN A 71 -1.17 3.01 -9.52
N GLU A 72 -1.68 3.35 -8.35
CA GLU A 72 -1.02 4.32 -7.49
C GLU A 72 -1.07 3.88 -6.02
N VAL A 73 0.06 4.02 -5.35
CA VAL A 73 0.19 3.91 -3.89
C VAL A 73 0.73 5.24 -3.39
N GLN A 74 0.09 5.79 -2.37
CA GLN A 74 0.57 7.02 -1.72
C GLN A 74 1.09 6.68 -0.34
N LEU A 75 2.18 7.35 0.06
CA LEU A 75 2.79 7.19 1.36
C LEU A 75 2.68 8.51 2.12
N LEU A 76 2.32 8.41 3.39
CA LEU A 76 2.35 9.52 4.33
C LEU A 76 3.41 9.27 5.39
N HIS A 77 4.28 10.24 5.58
CA HIS A 77 5.32 10.22 6.60
C HIS A 77 5.16 11.46 7.48
N PHE A 78 4.50 11.30 8.63
CA PHE A 78 4.20 12.41 9.52
C PHE A 78 5.41 12.82 10.35
N ASP A 79 5.69 14.12 10.39
CA ASP A 79 6.56 14.74 11.40
C ASP A 79 5.73 15.32 12.55
N LYS A 80 4.55 15.85 12.22
CA LYS A 80 3.57 16.35 13.20
C LYS A 80 2.17 15.89 12.79
N PRO A 81 1.41 15.29 13.69
CA PRO A 81 1.80 14.83 15.03
C PRO A 81 2.87 13.74 14.99
N ALA A 82 3.43 13.41 16.16
CA ALA A 82 4.31 12.25 16.28
C ALA A 82 3.61 10.98 15.76
N LYS A 83 4.36 10.12 15.08
CA LYS A 83 3.82 8.89 14.51
C LYS A 83 3.23 8.00 15.60
N LEU A 84 2.01 7.53 15.36
CA LEU A 84 1.31 6.63 16.26
C LEU A 84 1.46 5.20 15.80
N VAL A 85 1.69 4.29 16.76
CA VAL A 85 1.67 2.85 16.49
C VAL A 85 0.22 2.38 16.57
N ASP A 86 -0.32 1.90 15.46
CA ASP A 86 -1.59 1.21 15.45
C ASP A 86 -1.36 -0.27 15.81
N ARG A 87 -1.71 -0.64 17.04
CA ARG A 87 -1.52 -2.01 17.52
C ARG A 87 -2.42 -3.04 16.82
N SER A 88 -3.46 -2.58 16.12
CA SER A 88 -4.32 -3.45 15.31
C SER A 88 -3.72 -3.72 13.92
N SER A 89 -2.73 -2.96 13.51
CA SER A 89 -2.04 -3.17 12.24
C SER A 89 -1.42 -4.58 12.20
N GLY A 90 -1.71 -5.31 11.14
CA GLY A 90 -1.26 -6.68 10.99
C GLY A 90 -2.18 -7.73 11.62
N ASN A 91 -3.24 -7.34 12.31
CA ASN A 91 -4.23 -8.28 12.85
C ASN A 91 -5.32 -8.54 11.80
N LEU A 92 -5.23 -9.68 11.13
CA LEU A 92 -6.19 -10.08 10.10
C LEU A 92 -7.60 -10.38 10.64
N ALA A 93 -7.76 -10.51 11.94
CA ALA A 93 -9.07 -10.69 12.58
C ALA A 93 -9.70 -9.35 13.00
N GLY A 94 -8.98 -8.23 12.87
CA GLY A 94 -9.48 -6.90 13.21
C GLY A 94 -10.55 -6.40 12.25
N THR A 95 -11.43 -5.55 12.75
CA THR A 95 -12.43 -4.86 11.91
C THR A 95 -11.80 -3.62 11.27
N GLY A 96 -12.37 -3.19 10.14
CA GLY A 96 -11.87 -2.07 9.35
C GLY A 96 -11.03 -2.54 8.17
N PHE A 97 -10.07 -1.72 7.76
CA PHE A 97 -9.20 -2.08 6.64
C PHE A 97 -8.34 -3.29 7.02
N ASN A 98 -8.43 -4.37 6.24
CA ASN A 98 -7.78 -5.64 6.55
C ASN A 98 -6.46 -5.82 5.79
N HIS A 99 -6.49 -5.78 4.48
CA HIS A 99 -5.30 -5.93 3.63
C HIS A 99 -5.54 -5.39 2.23
N ILE A 100 -4.46 -5.24 1.48
CA ILE A 100 -4.50 -4.98 0.04
C ILE A 100 -3.83 -6.13 -0.69
N CYS A 101 -4.36 -6.50 -1.85
CA CYS A 101 -3.81 -7.58 -2.66
C CYS A 101 -3.34 -7.04 -4.01
N PHE A 102 -2.14 -7.44 -4.41
CA PHE A 102 -1.61 -7.20 -5.75
C PHE A 102 -1.52 -8.52 -6.51
N ARG A 103 -1.98 -8.52 -7.74
CA ARG A 103 -1.80 -9.65 -8.65
C ARG A 103 -0.42 -9.59 -9.27
N VAL A 104 0.28 -10.72 -9.25
CA VAL A 104 1.62 -10.89 -9.84
C VAL A 104 1.60 -12.06 -10.82
N ASP A 105 2.53 -12.04 -11.78
CA ASP A 105 2.61 -13.11 -12.78
C ASP A 105 3.31 -14.36 -12.23
N ASP A 106 4.34 -14.17 -11.40
CA ASP A 106 5.10 -15.26 -10.76
C ASP A 106 5.25 -14.95 -9.28
N LEU A 107 4.44 -15.63 -8.46
CA LEU A 107 4.40 -15.40 -7.02
C LEU A 107 5.68 -15.86 -6.34
N ASP A 108 6.21 -17.02 -6.70
CA ASP A 108 7.41 -17.55 -6.06
C ASP A 108 8.63 -16.68 -6.34
N ALA A 109 8.79 -16.21 -7.57
CA ALA A 109 9.88 -15.30 -7.94
C ALA A 109 9.74 -13.95 -7.22
N THR A 110 8.53 -13.42 -7.13
CA THR A 110 8.26 -12.15 -6.43
C THR A 110 8.54 -12.28 -4.93
N VAL A 111 8.10 -13.36 -4.29
CA VAL A 111 8.40 -13.63 -2.88
C VAL A 111 9.91 -13.70 -2.64
N ALA A 112 10.64 -14.39 -3.54
CA ALA A 112 12.10 -14.48 -3.42
C ALA A 112 12.78 -13.11 -3.47
N GLU A 113 12.31 -12.19 -4.28
CA GLU A 113 12.83 -10.82 -4.32
C GLU A 113 12.56 -10.07 -3.02
N PHE A 114 11.35 -10.19 -2.45
CA PHE A 114 11.03 -9.60 -1.15
C PHE A 114 11.92 -10.15 -0.04
N GLU A 115 12.07 -11.46 0.04
CA GLU A 115 12.91 -12.10 1.05
C GLU A 115 14.37 -11.69 0.91
N SER A 116 14.90 -11.63 -0.31
CA SER A 116 16.28 -11.16 -0.57
C SER A 116 16.51 -9.72 -0.14
N ALA A 117 15.47 -8.89 -0.18
CA ALA A 117 15.53 -7.51 0.27
C ALA A 117 15.26 -7.33 1.78
N GLY A 118 15.02 -8.43 2.49
CA GLY A 118 14.76 -8.40 3.93
C GLY A 118 13.29 -8.22 4.32
N PHE A 119 12.37 -8.41 3.38
CA PHE A 119 10.92 -8.34 3.63
C PHE A 119 10.32 -9.74 3.70
N PRO A 120 10.05 -10.27 4.92
CA PRO A 120 9.55 -11.64 5.04
C PRO A 120 8.06 -11.76 4.72
N THR A 121 7.65 -12.98 4.45
CA THR A 121 6.24 -13.34 4.40
C THR A 121 5.69 -13.59 5.80
N ARG A 122 4.36 -13.47 5.95
CA ARG A 122 3.66 -13.84 7.19
C ARG A 122 3.40 -15.33 7.29
N ASN A 123 3.27 -15.99 6.14
CA ASN A 123 2.88 -17.38 6.03
C ASN A 123 3.54 -17.99 4.80
N GLN A 124 3.42 -19.29 4.67
CA GLN A 124 3.79 -19.98 3.43
C GLN A 124 2.71 -19.71 2.37
N SER A 125 3.13 -19.62 1.10
CA SER A 125 2.18 -19.54 0.00
C SER A 125 1.31 -20.79 -0.06
N MET A 126 0.05 -20.58 -0.40
CA MET A 126 -0.94 -21.66 -0.44
C MET A 126 -1.72 -21.61 -1.75
N ASP A 127 -1.98 -22.79 -2.31
CA ASP A 127 -2.84 -22.94 -3.47
C ASP A 127 -4.29 -23.03 -3.04
N PHE A 128 -5.10 -22.20 -3.66
CA PHE A 128 -6.54 -22.26 -3.61
C PHE A 128 -7.08 -22.62 -4.98
N HIS A 129 -8.39 -22.75 -5.10
CA HIS A 129 -9.01 -23.27 -6.32
C HIS A 129 -8.56 -22.55 -7.61
N ASP A 130 -8.50 -21.22 -7.59
CA ASP A 130 -8.24 -20.41 -8.78
C ASP A 130 -6.97 -19.56 -8.71
N ARG A 131 -6.27 -19.60 -7.57
CA ARG A 131 -5.09 -18.75 -7.35
C ARG A 131 -4.16 -19.28 -6.26
N LYS A 132 -2.93 -18.84 -6.33
CA LYS A 132 -1.93 -19.03 -5.29
C LYS A 132 -1.75 -17.71 -4.53
N LEU A 133 -1.77 -17.75 -3.21
CA LEU A 133 -1.78 -16.59 -2.35
C LEU A 133 -0.71 -16.64 -1.27
N VAL A 134 -0.22 -15.47 -0.86
CA VAL A 134 0.68 -15.31 0.28
C VAL A 134 0.49 -13.93 0.89
N PHE A 135 0.63 -13.81 2.20
CA PHE A 135 0.69 -12.52 2.90
C PHE A 135 2.14 -12.11 3.18
N LEU A 136 2.44 -10.85 2.90
CA LEU A 136 3.68 -10.18 3.26
C LEU A 136 3.48 -9.31 4.50
N ILE A 137 4.56 -9.08 5.24
CA ILE A 137 4.63 -8.04 6.26
C ILE A 137 5.01 -6.74 5.56
N GLY A 138 4.04 -5.87 5.35
CA GLY A 138 4.22 -4.61 4.68
C GLY A 138 4.74 -3.50 5.59
N PRO A 139 4.97 -2.29 5.04
CA PRO A 139 5.38 -1.13 5.81
C PRO A 139 4.40 -0.83 6.95
N ALA A 140 4.92 -0.39 8.10
CA ALA A 140 4.14 -0.17 9.33
C ALA A 140 3.32 -1.39 9.77
N ASN A 141 3.83 -2.59 9.52
CA ASN A 141 3.18 -3.87 9.81
C ASN A 141 1.82 -4.05 9.11
N THR A 142 1.59 -3.35 8.02
CA THR A 142 0.40 -3.55 7.19
C THR A 142 0.42 -4.92 6.53
N VAL A 143 -0.74 -5.44 6.17
CA VAL A 143 -0.85 -6.73 5.50
C VAL A 143 -0.98 -6.50 4.00
N VAL A 144 -0.02 -6.99 3.25
CA VAL A 144 -0.02 -6.95 1.80
C VAL A 144 -0.07 -8.38 1.28
N GLU A 145 -1.07 -8.68 0.46
CA GLU A 145 -1.24 -9.99 -0.15
C GLU A 145 -0.74 -9.97 -1.59
N LEU A 146 -0.15 -11.07 -2.00
CA LEU A 146 0.17 -11.32 -3.40
C LEU A 146 -0.69 -12.47 -3.92
N ALA A 147 -1.19 -12.34 -5.13
CA ALA A 147 -2.00 -13.35 -5.80
C ALA A 147 -1.45 -13.65 -7.19
N GLN A 148 -1.26 -14.93 -7.46
CA GLN A 148 -1.02 -15.44 -8.81
C GLN A 148 -2.23 -16.26 -9.23
N TRP A 149 -2.85 -15.85 -10.32
CA TRP A 149 -4.02 -16.56 -10.85
C TRP A 149 -3.59 -17.73 -11.72
N HIS A 150 -4.33 -18.83 -11.58
CA HIS A 150 -4.15 -20.01 -12.42
C HIS A 150 -4.86 -19.87 -13.77
#